data_1bc181a56c2539148f3fe7f02dac08ea
#
_entry.id   1bc181a56c2539148f3fe7f02dac08ea
#
_cell.length_a   1.000
_cell.length_b   1.000
_cell.length_c   1.000
_cell.angle_alpha   90.00
_cell.angle_beta   90.00
_cell.angle_gamma   90.00
#
_symmetry.space_group_name_H-M   'P 1'
#
loop_
_entity.id
_entity.type
_entity.pdbx_description
1 polymer ?
#
loop_
_entity_poly.entity_id
_entity_poly.type
_entity_poly.pdbx_seq_one_letter_code
_entity_poly.pdbx_strand_id
1 'polypeptide(L)'
;TAKGTFLRAQALTTPTQRAADFFVKSTGIEGVIAVSCGILASNYTADLTPRAENRVLFVGRLTREKQIDLLLDAVKTMDPALNVKVDIVGGGDQRRNLEHHAEQIGLGDRVTFYGRVDDEELCRIYTRASVFAMPSIAELQSIATMEAMASGLPVVAADAMALPDLVHDGENGYLFDPTSRDDLAAKLTAVLTAAPEERLRMQQASLEGVKVHDIDRTLRTFEALYRGEPVEG
;
A
#
# COMPACT_ATOMS: atom_id res chain seq x y z
N THR A 1 -9.65 22.12 23.54
CA THR A 1 -9.99 20.74 23.12
C THR A 1 -9.83 20.62 21.60
N ALA A 2 -9.43 19.47 21.07
CA ALA A 2 -9.25 19.23 19.63
C ALA A 2 -10.48 19.67 18.80
N LYS A 3 -11.70 19.39 19.27
CA LYS A 3 -12.95 19.82 18.64
C LYS A 3 -13.04 21.34 18.46
N GLY A 4 -12.58 22.13 19.44
CA GLY A 4 -12.58 23.59 19.35
C GLY A 4 -11.59 24.16 18.33
N THR A 5 -10.52 23.43 18.03
CA THR A 5 -9.55 23.77 16.96
C THR A 5 -10.18 23.51 15.58
N PHE A 6 -10.79 22.36 15.39
CA PHE A 6 -11.43 22.00 14.12
C PHE A 6 -12.57 22.97 13.74
N LEU A 7 -13.38 23.40 14.69
CA LEU A 7 -14.47 24.37 14.45
C LEU A 7 -14.01 25.79 14.06
N ARG A 8 -12.71 26.09 14.16
CA ARG A 8 -12.12 27.37 13.73
C ARG A 8 -11.40 27.29 12.40
N ALA A 9 -11.24 26.09 11.86
CA ALA A 9 -10.61 25.91 10.56
C ALA A 9 -11.55 26.38 9.43
N GLN A 10 -10.99 27.01 8.41
CA GLN A 10 -11.75 27.41 7.21
C GLN A 10 -12.08 26.22 6.34
N ALA A 11 -11.24 25.20 6.31
CA ALA A 11 -11.44 23.93 5.64
C ALA A 11 -10.84 22.80 6.50
N LEU A 12 -11.48 21.65 6.46
CA LEU A 12 -10.98 20.41 7.03
C LEU A 12 -10.77 19.40 5.89
N THR A 13 -9.60 18.80 5.83
CA THR A 13 -9.28 17.82 4.81
C THR A 13 -8.84 16.51 5.43
N THR A 14 -9.15 15.42 4.73
CA THR A 14 -8.64 14.07 5.01
C THR A 14 -8.15 13.44 3.70
N PRO A 15 -7.25 12.45 3.75
CA PRO A 15 -6.67 11.92 2.52
C PRO A 15 -7.62 11.07 1.67
N THR A 16 -8.72 10.57 2.24
CA THR A 16 -9.72 9.75 1.53
C THR A 16 -11.12 10.07 2.01
N GLN A 17 -12.15 9.72 1.21
CA GLN A 17 -13.55 9.86 1.61
C GLN A 17 -13.88 8.98 2.83
N ARG A 18 -13.35 7.76 2.90
CA ARG A 18 -13.53 6.89 4.08
C ARG A 18 -12.98 7.53 5.36
N ALA A 19 -11.84 8.20 5.27
CA ALA A 19 -11.27 8.93 6.41
C ALA A 19 -12.14 10.14 6.78
N ALA A 20 -12.72 10.85 5.80
CA ALA A 20 -13.68 11.92 6.03
C ALA A 20 -14.93 11.42 6.75
N ASP A 21 -15.53 10.34 6.25
CA ASP A 21 -16.73 9.73 6.84
C ASP A 21 -16.49 9.25 8.27
N PHE A 22 -15.34 8.62 8.51
CA PHE A 22 -14.91 8.21 9.85
C PHE A 22 -14.75 9.41 10.78
N PHE A 23 -14.14 10.51 10.30
CA PHE A 23 -13.97 11.73 11.07
C PHE A 23 -15.34 12.36 11.42
N VAL A 24 -16.21 12.52 10.44
CA VAL A 24 -17.58 13.03 10.62
C VAL A 24 -18.35 12.19 11.66
N LYS A 25 -18.31 10.86 11.52
CA LYS A 25 -18.96 9.92 12.44
C LYS A 25 -18.43 10.05 13.88
N SER A 26 -17.12 10.24 14.00
CA SER A 26 -16.45 10.28 15.31
C SER A 26 -16.60 11.61 16.03
N THR A 27 -16.70 12.72 15.30
CA THR A 27 -16.68 14.09 15.86
C THR A 27 -17.99 14.84 15.73
N GLY A 28 -18.84 14.45 14.76
CA GLY A 28 -20.05 15.19 14.36
C GLY A 28 -19.73 16.52 13.65
N ILE A 29 -18.51 16.68 13.11
CA ILE A 29 -18.11 17.88 12.35
C ILE A 29 -18.23 17.55 10.87
N GLU A 30 -19.12 18.25 10.17
CA GLU A 30 -19.40 18.09 8.74
C GLU A 30 -18.50 18.98 7.86
N GLY A 31 -18.59 18.80 6.54
CA GLY A 31 -17.83 19.62 5.57
C GLY A 31 -16.36 19.25 5.47
N VAL A 32 -16.01 17.99 5.77
CA VAL A 32 -14.65 17.47 5.59
C VAL A 32 -14.47 17.06 4.12
N ILE A 33 -13.42 17.60 3.51
CA ILE A 33 -13.13 17.39 2.08
C ILE A 33 -12.06 16.30 1.95
N ALA A 34 -12.31 15.32 1.08
CA ALA A 34 -11.31 14.32 0.74
C ALA A 34 -10.31 14.90 -0.27
N VAL A 35 -9.03 14.95 0.10
CA VAL A 35 -7.94 15.40 -0.77
C VAL A 35 -6.81 14.41 -0.66
N SER A 36 -6.54 13.68 -1.73
CA SER A 36 -5.43 12.72 -1.77
C SER A 36 -4.10 13.37 -1.35
N CYS A 37 -3.24 12.63 -0.65
CA CYS A 37 -1.87 13.11 -0.38
C CYS A 37 -1.07 13.32 -1.67
N GLY A 38 -1.46 12.63 -2.75
CA GLY A 38 -0.77 12.67 -4.03
C GLY A 38 0.60 11.99 -4.02
N ILE A 39 1.03 11.56 -5.19
CA ILE A 39 2.40 11.10 -5.44
C ILE A 39 2.94 11.71 -6.72
N LEU A 40 4.26 11.81 -6.82
CA LEU A 40 4.93 12.17 -8.07
C LEU A 40 5.23 10.87 -8.84
N ALA A 41 4.23 10.39 -9.61
CA ALA A 41 4.31 9.11 -10.30
C ALA A 41 5.51 9.03 -11.28
N SER A 42 5.98 10.16 -11.81
CA SER A 42 7.17 10.24 -12.68
C SER A 42 8.48 9.84 -11.99
N ASN A 43 8.53 9.79 -10.66
CA ASN A 43 9.69 9.30 -9.92
C ASN A 43 9.83 7.77 -9.97
N TYR A 44 8.78 7.06 -10.39
CA TYR A 44 8.75 5.60 -10.41
C TYR A 44 8.78 5.08 -11.84
N THR A 45 9.58 4.03 -12.06
CA THR A 45 9.69 3.39 -13.36
C THR A 45 8.88 2.10 -13.35
N ALA A 46 7.87 2.03 -14.22
CA ALA A 46 7.12 0.80 -14.42
C ALA A 46 7.93 -0.17 -15.27
N ASP A 47 8.15 -1.37 -14.72
CA ASP A 47 8.68 -2.48 -15.49
C ASP A 47 7.59 -3.57 -15.59
N LEU A 48 7.10 -3.80 -16.79
CA LEU A 48 6.03 -4.75 -17.07
C LEU A 48 6.55 -6.11 -17.55
N THR A 49 7.87 -6.32 -17.53
CA THR A 49 8.47 -7.59 -17.95
C THR A 49 8.25 -8.69 -16.90
N PRO A 50 8.21 -9.98 -17.34
CA PRO A 50 8.15 -11.09 -16.39
C PRO A 50 9.34 -11.10 -15.46
N ARG A 51 9.10 -11.33 -14.16
CA ARG A 51 10.14 -11.42 -13.14
C ARG A 51 10.77 -12.81 -13.13
N ALA A 52 12.08 -12.86 -12.93
CA ALA A 52 12.81 -14.13 -12.80
C ALA A 52 12.58 -14.79 -11.42
N GLU A 53 12.20 -14.02 -10.41
CA GLU A 53 12.00 -14.48 -9.04
C GLU A 53 10.63 -14.04 -8.51
N ASN A 54 10.03 -14.86 -7.67
CA ASN A 54 8.82 -14.52 -6.94
C ASN A 54 9.18 -13.66 -5.71
N ARG A 55 9.08 -12.33 -5.83
CA ARG A 55 9.38 -11.38 -4.76
C ARG A 55 8.12 -10.66 -4.30
N VAL A 56 7.81 -10.81 -3.04
CA VAL A 56 6.78 -10.03 -2.34
C VAL A 56 7.46 -8.84 -1.66
N LEU A 57 6.99 -7.64 -1.95
CA LEU A 57 7.53 -6.40 -1.38
C LEU A 57 6.56 -5.80 -0.37
N PHE A 58 7.09 -5.40 0.78
CA PHE A 58 6.44 -4.49 1.73
C PHE A 58 7.30 -3.23 1.90
N VAL A 59 6.67 -2.06 1.88
CA VAL A 59 7.31 -0.77 2.19
C VAL A 59 6.48 -0.03 3.23
N GLY A 60 7.11 0.35 4.35
CA GLY A 60 6.42 1.10 5.39
C GLY A 60 7.11 1.05 6.75
N ARG A 61 6.46 1.66 7.75
CA ARG A 61 6.92 1.57 9.14
C ARG A 61 6.70 0.14 9.65
N LEU A 62 7.67 -0.38 10.40
CA LEU A 62 7.58 -1.71 11.01
C LEU A 62 6.93 -1.59 12.39
N THR A 63 5.60 -1.47 12.40
CA THR A 63 4.74 -1.32 13.58
C THR A 63 3.64 -2.38 13.58
N ARG A 64 2.99 -2.62 14.71
CA ARG A 64 2.03 -3.73 14.87
C ARG A 64 0.86 -3.67 13.90
N GLU A 65 0.31 -2.46 13.66
CA GLU A 65 -0.82 -2.25 12.76
C GLU A 65 -0.51 -2.60 11.29
N LYS A 66 0.78 -2.74 10.96
CA LYS A 66 1.21 -3.15 9.61
C LYS A 66 1.17 -4.65 9.37
N GLN A 67 0.96 -5.46 10.41
CA GLN A 67 0.77 -6.92 10.34
C GLN A 67 1.80 -7.65 9.45
N ILE A 68 3.07 -7.27 9.55
CA ILE A 68 4.15 -7.88 8.75
C ILE A 68 4.40 -9.34 9.21
N ASP A 69 4.16 -9.64 10.46
CA ASP A 69 4.14 -10.99 11.02
C ASP A 69 3.13 -11.89 10.28
N LEU A 70 1.89 -11.40 10.06
CA LEU A 70 0.89 -12.10 9.26
C LEU A 70 1.38 -12.36 7.82
N LEU A 71 2.08 -11.40 7.20
CA LEU A 71 2.67 -11.58 5.88
C LEU A 71 3.73 -12.71 5.89
N LEU A 72 4.62 -12.72 6.87
CA LEU A 72 5.63 -13.77 7.00
C LEU A 72 4.99 -15.14 7.21
N ASP A 73 3.98 -15.23 8.08
CA ASP A 73 3.23 -16.45 8.32
C ASP A 73 2.50 -16.94 7.07
N ALA A 74 1.91 -16.02 6.29
CA ALA A 74 1.27 -16.36 5.01
C ALA A 74 2.28 -16.95 4.02
N VAL A 75 3.43 -16.28 3.82
CA VAL A 75 4.48 -16.77 2.92
C VAL A 75 5.02 -18.14 3.37
N LYS A 76 5.07 -18.39 4.67
CA LYS A 76 5.49 -19.71 5.21
C LYS A 76 4.56 -20.84 4.80
N THR A 77 3.26 -20.57 4.65
CA THR A 77 2.26 -21.59 4.27
C THR A 77 2.16 -21.84 2.77
N MET A 78 2.73 -20.94 1.94
CA MET A 78 2.71 -21.09 0.48
C MET A 78 3.53 -22.31 0.02
N ASP A 79 3.23 -22.81 -1.19
CA ASP A 79 3.98 -23.89 -1.79
C ASP A 79 5.49 -23.56 -1.84
N PRO A 80 6.35 -24.36 -1.22
CA PRO A 80 7.80 -24.14 -1.25
C PRO A 80 8.40 -24.10 -2.67
N ALA A 81 7.77 -24.75 -3.64
CA ALA A 81 8.21 -24.73 -5.03
C ALA A 81 8.16 -23.33 -5.67
N LEU A 82 7.31 -22.44 -5.16
CA LEU A 82 7.27 -21.03 -5.60
C LEU A 82 8.52 -20.25 -5.19
N ASN A 83 9.31 -20.74 -4.25
CA ASN A 83 10.53 -20.12 -3.74
C ASN A 83 10.37 -18.62 -3.48
N VAL A 84 9.28 -18.23 -2.81
CA VAL A 84 8.93 -16.82 -2.56
C VAL A 84 9.95 -16.16 -1.67
N LYS A 85 10.49 -15.02 -2.10
CA LYS A 85 11.33 -14.12 -1.31
C LYS A 85 10.51 -12.94 -0.83
N VAL A 86 10.86 -12.39 0.33
CA VAL A 86 10.18 -11.22 0.91
C VAL A 86 11.19 -10.09 1.09
N ASP A 87 10.92 -8.95 0.49
CA ASP A 87 11.68 -7.73 0.67
C ASP A 87 10.90 -6.77 1.58
N ILE A 88 11.50 -6.37 2.70
CA ILE A 88 10.89 -5.49 3.70
C ILE A 88 11.71 -4.22 3.79
N VAL A 89 11.11 -3.09 3.37
CA VAL A 89 11.73 -1.76 3.38
C VAL A 89 11.08 -0.90 4.45
N GLY A 90 11.92 -0.28 5.26
CA GLY A 90 11.52 0.64 6.31
C GLY A 90 12.08 0.28 7.68
N GLY A 91 11.73 1.08 8.66
CA GLY A 91 12.16 0.90 10.04
C GLY A 91 10.99 1.01 11.02
N GLY A 92 11.18 0.55 12.23
CA GLY A 92 10.17 0.60 13.29
C GLY A 92 10.53 -0.25 14.49
N ASP A 93 9.73 -0.15 15.54
CA ASP A 93 9.95 -0.82 16.82
C ASP A 93 9.79 -2.35 16.74
N GLN A 94 9.06 -2.85 15.72
CA GLN A 94 8.87 -4.28 15.50
C GLN A 94 10.00 -4.97 14.73
N ARG A 95 10.99 -4.24 14.21
CA ARG A 95 12.03 -4.80 13.35
C ARG A 95 12.69 -6.05 13.95
N ARG A 96 13.21 -5.95 15.18
CA ARG A 96 13.88 -7.10 15.83
C ARG A 96 12.97 -8.29 16.05
N ASN A 97 11.71 -8.03 16.39
CA ASN A 97 10.72 -9.08 16.59
C ASN A 97 10.42 -9.79 15.27
N LEU A 98 10.31 -9.06 14.17
CA LEU A 98 10.05 -9.61 12.84
C LEU A 98 11.24 -10.41 12.29
N GLU A 99 12.47 -9.92 12.47
CA GLU A 99 13.70 -10.64 12.12
C GLU A 99 13.77 -11.98 12.88
N HIS A 100 13.55 -11.95 14.20
CA HIS A 100 13.53 -13.17 15.02
C HIS A 100 12.38 -14.12 14.63
N HIS A 101 11.19 -13.58 14.33
CA HIS A 101 10.05 -14.38 13.88
C HIS A 101 10.35 -15.08 12.55
N ALA A 102 10.92 -14.37 11.56
CA ALA A 102 11.32 -14.94 10.27
C ALA A 102 12.31 -16.12 10.45
N GLU A 103 13.29 -15.99 11.37
CA GLU A 103 14.21 -17.06 11.70
C GLU A 103 13.51 -18.26 12.35
N GLN A 104 12.64 -18.02 13.34
CA GLN A 104 11.91 -19.07 14.05
C GLN A 104 11.03 -19.91 13.14
N ILE A 105 10.36 -19.29 12.15
CA ILE A 105 9.52 -20.00 11.19
C ILE A 105 10.31 -20.56 9.99
N GLY A 106 11.64 -20.40 9.97
CA GLY A 106 12.52 -20.91 8.92
C GLY A 106 12.41 -20.18 7.59
N LEU A 107 12.17 -18.87 7.63
CA LEU A 107 12.18 -17.97 6.47
C LEU A 107 13.40 -17.06 6.42
N GLY A 108 14.33 -17.10 7.38
CA GLY A 108 15.43 -16.15 7.52
C GLY A 108 16.19 -15.89 6.20
N ASP A 109 16.57 -16.94 5.48
CA ASP A 109 17.29 -16.86 4.21
C ASP A 109 16.46 -16.30 3.04
N ARG A 110 15.15 -16.19 3.20
CA ARG A 110 14.21 -15.71 2.17
C ARG A 110 13.64 -14.32 2.44
N VAL A 111 13.98 -13.71 3.59
CA VAL A 111 13.50 -12.40 3.99
C VAL A 111 14.67 -11.43 4.06
N THR A 112 14.55 -10.31 3.37
CA THR A 112 15.55 -9.24 3.42
C THR A 112 14.96 -8.00 4.08
N PHE A 113 15.53 -7.56 5.20
CA PHE A 113 15.18 -6.33 5.90
C PHE A 113 16.15 -5.21 5.51
N TYR A 114 15.75 -4.35 4.59
CA TYR A 114 16.61 -3.26 4.07
C TYR A 114 16.82 -2.12 5.07
N GLY A 115 15.89 -1.94 6.01
CA GLY A 115 15.83 -0.69 6.77
C GLY A 115 15.36 0.47 5.90
N ARG A 116 15.83 1.67 6.22
CA ARG A 116 15.59 2.85 5.38
C ARG A 116 16.59 2.87 4.24
N VAL A 117 16.12 3.07 3.05
CA VAL A 117 16.90 3.21 1.82
C VAL A 117 16.69 4.61 1.24
N ASP A 118 17.56 5.04 0.32
CA ASP A 118 17.33 6.24 -0.46
C ASP A 118 16.31 6.00 -1.59
N ASP A 119 15.88 7.07 -2.25
CA ASP A 119 14.84 7.02 -3.27
C ASP A 119 15.26 6.19 -4.49
N GLU A 120 16.55 6.23 -4.87
CA GLU A 120 17.07 5.48 -5.99
C GLU A 120 17.03 3.96 -5.73
N GLU A 121 17.45 3.52 -4.54
CA GLU A 121 17.37 2.12 -4.13
C GLU A 121 15.91 1.69 -3.96
N LEU A 122 15.05 2.55 -3.41
CA LEU A 122 13.62 2.27 -3.28
C LEU A 122 12.97 2.01 -4.65
N CYS A 123 13.25 2.84 -5.65
CA CYS A 123 12.78 2.62 -7.03
C CYS A 123 13.28 1.29 -7.61
N ARG A 124 14.55 0.94 -7.38
CA ARG A 124 15.10 -0.37 -7.80
C ARG A 124 14.39 -1.54 -7.13
N ILE A 125 14.07 -1.41 -5.85
CA ILE A 125 13.35 -2.45 -5.10
C ILE A 125 11.92 -2.63 -5.63
N TYR A 126 11.19 -1.54 -5.88
CA TYR A 126 9.87 -1.61 -6.52
C TYR A 126 9.95 -2.31 -7.88
N THR A 127 10.90 -1.89 -8.72
CA THR A 127 11.04 -2.41 -10.10
C THR A 127 11.29 -3.93 -10.13
N ARG A 128 12.03 -4.50 -9.17
CA ARG A 128 12.32 -5.95 -9.15
C ARG A 128 11.26 -6.81 -8.46
N ALA A 129 10.32 -6.22 -7.74
CA ALA A 129 9.26 -6.96 -7.06
C ALA A 129 8.28 -7.59 -8.05
N SER A 130 7.62 -8.67 -7.65
CA SER A 130 6.58 -9.36 -8.43
C SER A 130 5.18 -8.95 -8.00
N VAL A 131 5.02 -8.62 -6.72
CA VAL A 131 3.76 -8.18 -6.10
C VAL A 131 4.09 -7.31 -4.89
N PHE A 132 3.29 -6.29 -4.67
CA PHE A 132 3.33 -5.47 -3.46
C PHE A 132 2.30 -5.98 -2.45
N ALA A 133 2.70 -6.14 -1.19
CA ALA A 133 1.81 -6.57 -0.11
C ALA A 133 1.64 -5.46 0.92
N MET A 134 0.39 -5.09 1.23
CA MET A 134 0.05 -4.12 2.27
C MET A 134 -0.95 -4.74 3.26
N PRO A 135 -0.47 -5.49 4.26
CA PRO A 135 -1.34 -6.15 5.23
C PRO A 135 -1.84 -5.24 6.36
N SER A 136 -1.64 -3.95 6.23
CA SER A 136 -2.00 -2.94 7.25
C SER A 136 -3.49 -2.83 7.48
N ILE A 137 -3.89 -2.71 8.75
CA ILE A 137 -5.29 -2.48 9.16
C ILE A 137 -5.60 -1.00 9.52
N ALA A 138 -4.65 -0.10 9.31
CA ALA A 138 -4.77 1.29 9.78
C ALA A 138 -4.25 2.33 8.78
N GLU A 139 -4.54 2.13 7.48
CA GLU A 139 -4.19 3.10 6.45
C GLU A 139 -5.30 4.14 6.26
N LEU A 140 -4.99 5.41 6.44
CA LEU A 140 -5.88 6.51 6.02
C LEU A 140 -5.74 6.79 4.52
N GLN A 141 -4.54 6.64 3.99
CA GLN A 141 -4.16 6.49 2.59
C GLN A 141 -2.74 5.89 2.56
N SER A 142 -2.50 4.92 1.70
CA SER A 142 -1.21 4.24 1.63
C SER A 142 -0.36 4.80 0.49
N ILE A 143 0.56 5.72 0.81
CA ILE A 143 1.51 6.27 -0.18
C ILE A 143 2.34 5.15 -0.79
N ALA A 144 2.86 4.22 0.01
CA ALA A 144 3.65 3.09 -0.49
C ALA A 144 2.87 2.19 -1.47
N THR A 145 1.55 2.04 -1.28
CA THR A 145 0.70 1.32 -2.24
C THR A 145 0.58 2.09 -3.56
N MET A 146 0.41 3.42 -3.50
CA MET A 146 0.36 4.25 -4.71
C MET A 146 1.71 4.24 -5.45
N GLU A 147 2.84 4.26 -4.73
CA GLU A 147 4.19 4.12 -5.31
C GLU A 147 4.39 2.77 -6.00
N ALA A 148 3.92 1.68 -5.36
CA ALA A 148 3.92 0.35 -5.96
C ALA A 148 3.06 0.30 -7.24
N MET A 149 1.87 0.91 -7.22
CA MET A 149 1.00 1.02 -8.40
C MET A 149 1.67 1.84 -9.52
N ALA A 150 2.35 2.95 -9.18
CA ALA A 150 3.12 3.76 -10.14
C ALA A 150 4.32 3.01 -10.72
N SER A 151 4.84 2.02 -9.99
CA SER A 151 5.87 1.10 -10.46
C SER A 151 5.32 -0.08 -11.28
N GLY A 152 4.01 -0.12 -11.52
CA GLY A 152 3.34 -1.17 -12.29
C GLY A 152 3.25 -2.51 -11.54
N LEU A 153 3.18 -2.51 -10.21
CA LEU A 153 3.03 -3.73 -9.44
C LEU A 153 1.55 -4.09 -9.22
N PRO A 154 1.17 -5.36 -9.36
CA PRO A 154 -0.04 -5.87 -8.76
C PRO A 154 0.03 -5.72 -7.24
N VAL A 155 -1.11 -5.51 -6.60
CA VAL A 155 -1.19 -5.26 -5.15
C VAL A 155 -2.05 -6.31 -4.46
N VAL A 156 -1.56 -6.85 -3.33
CA VAL A 156 -2.36 -7.63 -2.38
C VAL A 156 -2.45 -6.85 -1.08
N ALA A 157 -3.65 -6.40 -0.72
CA ALA A 157 -3.87 -5.53 0.42
C ALA A 157 -4.97 -6.04 1.35
N ALA A 158 -4.89 -5.67 2.63
CA ALA A 158 -5.97 -5.97 3.57
C ALA A 158 -7.27 -5.26 3.16
N ASP A 159 -8.41 -5.94 3.25
CA ASP A 159 -9.72 -5.32 3.11
C ASP A 159 -10.03 -4.50 4.38
N ALA A 160 -9.31 -3.38 4.51
CA ALA A 160 -9.38 -2.54 5.70
C ALA A 160 -9.14 -1.06 5.37
N MET A 161 -9.87 -0.18 6.06
CA MET A 161 -9.72 1.27 6.00
C MET A 161 -9.72 1.78 4.56
N ALA A 162 -8.68 2.50 4.10
CA ALA A 162 -8.61 3.12 2.78
C ALA A 162 -7.98 2.21 1.69
N LEU A 163 -7.53 1.01 2.01
CA LEU A 163 -6.91 0.13 1.01
C LEU A 163 -7.88 -0.31 -0.10
N PRO A 164 -9.19 -0.59 0.17
CA PRO A 164 -10.16 -0.87 -0.90
C PRO A 164 -10.43 0.31 -1.85
N ASP A 165 -9.99 1.52 -1.53
CA ASP A 165 -10.08 2.67 -2.44
C ASP A 165 -8.92 2.66 -3.47
N LEU A 166 -7.86 1.90 -3.23
CA LEU A 166 -6.69 1.75 -4.09
C LEU A 166 -6.64 0.40 -4.82
N VAL A 167 -7.13 -0.65 -4.17
CA VAL A 167 -7.07 -2.02 -4.69
C VAL A 167 -8.46 -2.52 -5.05
N HIS A 168 -8.66 -2.81 -6.32
CA HIS A 168 -9.91 -3.35 -6.86
C HIS A 168 -9.73 -4.84 -7.11
N ASP A 169 -10.49 -5.66 -6.38
CA ASP A 169 -10.34 -7.12 -6.35
C ASP A 169 -10.48 -7.73 -7.75
N GLY A 170 -9.45 -8.45 -8.19
CA GLY A 170 -9.38 -9.05 -9.53
C GLY A 170 -9.00 -8.08 -10.66
N GLU A 171 -8.83 -6.78 -10.43
CA GLU A 171 -8.44 -5.79 -11.45
C GLU A 171 -6.95 -5.46 -11.38
N ASN A 172 -6.50 -4.78 -10.33
CA ASN A 172 -5.09 -4.43 -10.11
C ASN A 172 -4.41 -5.26 -9.02
N GLY A 173 -5.10 -6.28 -8.53
CA GLY A 173 -4.63 -7.19 -7.49
C GLY A 173 -5.79 -7.79 -6.73
N TYR A 174 -5.60 -8.02 -5.43
CA TYR A 174 -6.61 -8.65 -4.58
C TYR A 174 -6.67 -8.03 -3.20
N LEU A 175 -7.88 -7.98 -2.64
CA LEU A 175 -8.13 -7.74 -1.24
C LEU A 175 -8.18 -9.08 -0.48
N PHE A 176 -7.70 -9.09 0.76
CA PHE A 176 -7.76 -10.27 1.62
C PHE A 176 -8.36 -9.91 2.99
N ASP A 177 -8.96 -10.89 3.67
CA ASP A 177 -9.45 -10.75 5.04
C ASP A 177 -8.27 -10.50 5.99
N PRO A 178 -8.18 -9.32 6.64
CA PRO A 178 -7.05 -8.94 7.49
C PRO A 178 -6.84 -9.85 8.72
N THR A 179 -7.80 -10.74 8.99
CA THR A 179 -7.70 -11.74 10.07
C THR A 179 -7.25 -13.12 9.56
N SER A 180 -7.10 -13.29 8.23
CA SER A 180 -6.82 -14.59 7.62
C SER A 180 -5.46 -14.64 6.93
N ARG A 181 -4.51 -15.30 7.57
CA ARG A 181 -3.22 -15.66 6.98
C ARG A 181 -3.37 -16.48 5.70
N ASP A 182 -4.32 -17.42 5.71
CA ASP A 182 -4.48 -18.37 4.60
C ASP A 182 -5.11 -17.68 3.38
N ASP A 183 -5.98 -16.67 3.59
CA ASP A 183 -6.50 -15.85 2.51
C ASP A 183 -5.39 -14.97 1.91
N LEU A 184 -4.55 -14.33 2.74
CA LEU A 184 -3.38 -13.59 2.26
C LEU A 184 -2.46 -14.49 1.41
N ALA A 185 -2.16 -15.71 1.87
CA ALA A 185 -1.35 -16.67 1.13
C ALA A 185 -1.99 -17.05 -0.20
N ALA A 186 -3.30 -17.27 -0.24
CA ALA A 186 -4.05 -17.59 -1.45
C ALA A 186 -4.01 -16.44 -2.46
N LYS A 187 -4.21 -15.19 -2.03
CA LYS A 187 -4.17 -14.00 -2.89
C LYS A 187 -2.76 -13.74 -3.45
N LEU A 188 -1.72 -13.87 -2.62
CA LEU A 188 -0.33 -13.80 -3.08
C LEU A 188 -0.02 -14.89 -4.11
N THR A 189 -0.45 -16.12 -3.85
CA THR A 189 -0.27 -17.23 -4.79
C THR A 189 -0.96 -16.95 -6.12
N ALA A 190 -2.19 -16.44 -6.11
CA ALA A 190 -2.94 -16.10 -7.31
C ALA A 190 -2.18 -15.11 -8.19
N VAL A 191 -1.60 -14.05 -7.61
CA VAL A 191 -0.80 -13.06 -8.37
C VAL A 191 0.49 -13.70 -8.90
N LEU A 192 1.22 -14.45 -8.07
CA LEU A 192 2.52 -15.00 -8.42
C LEU A 192 2.44 -16.12 -9.48
N THR A 193 1.32 -16.83 -9.54
CA THR A 193 1.06 -17.90 -10.52
C THR A 193 0.15 -17.49 -11.67
N ALA A 194 -0.27 -16.23 -11.71
CA ALA A 194 -1.11 -15.70 -12.79
C ALA A 194 -0.43 -15.86 -14.15
N ALA A 195 -1.22 -16.15 -15.18
CA ALA A 195 -0.75 -16.16 -16.56
C ALA A 195 -0.12 -14.81 -16.95
N PRO A 196 0.87 -14.76 -17.85
CA PRO A 196 1.54 -13.52 -18.23
C PRO A 196 0.59 -12.39 -18.65
N GLU A 197 -0.47 -12.73 -19.39
CA GLU A 197 -1.47 -11.78 -19.87
C GLU A 197 -2.32 -11.22 -18.72
N GLU A 198 -2.66 -12.05 -17.76
CA GLU A 198 -3.43 -11.64 -16.60
C GLU A 198 -2.58 -10.74 -15.69
N ARG A 199 -1.32 -11.10 -15.46
CA ARG A 199 -0.38 -10.27 -14.70
C ARG A 199 -0.20 -8.91 -15.37
N LEU A 200 0.02 -8.87 -16.69
CA LEU A 200 0.15 -7.62 -17.44
C LEU A 200 -1.11 -6.75 -17.31
N ARG A 201 -2.30 -7.35 -17.35
CA ARG A 201 -3.57 -6.63 -17.13
C ARG A 201 -3.61 -5.99 -15.75
N MET A 202 -3.25 -6.73 -14.68
CA MET A 202 -3.19 -6.18 -13.31
C MET A 202 -2.18 -5.03 -13.20
N GLN A 203 -1.01 -5.17 -13.81
CA GLN A 203 0.03 -4.14 -13.84
C GLN A 203 -0.47 -2.85 -14.52
N GLN A 204 -1.13 -2.98 -15.66
CA GLN A 204 -1.72 -1.86 -16.40
C GLN A 204 -2.85 -1.20 -15.60
N ALA A 205 -3.69 -1.98 -14.93
CA ALA A 205 -4.75 -1.47 -14.05
C ALA A 205 -4.18 -0.68 -12.86
N SER A 206 -3.06 -1.13 -12.26
CA SER A 206 -2.34 -0.37 -11.22
C SER A 206 -1.87 0.99 -11.75
N LEU A 207 -1.23 1.02 -12.93
CA LEU A 207 -0.75 2.26 -13.55
C LEU A 207 -1.90 3.21 -13.90
N GLU A 208 -3.04 2.70 -14.32
CA GLU A 208 -4.23 3.54 -14.60
C GLU A 208 -4.85 4.06 -13.32
N GLY A 209 -5.04 3.19 -12.32
CA GLY A 209 -5.68 3.54 -11.05
C GLY A 209 -4.91 4.60 -10.25
N VAL A 210 -3.58 4.65 -10.35
CA VAL A 210 -2.78 5.62 -9.61
C VAL A 210 -2.84 7.04 -10.17
N LYS A 211 -3.25 7.24 -11.43
CA LYS A 211 -3.27 8.56 -12.08
C LYS A 211 -4.14 9.58 -11.36
N VAL A 212 -5.20 9.14 -10.71
CA VAL A 212 -6.10 10.03 -9.96
C VAL A 212 -5.44 10.63 -8.70
N HIS A 213 -4.31 10.05 -8.29
CA HIS A 213 -3.53 10.47 -7.13
C HIS A 213 -2.28 11.30 -7.52
N ASP A 214 -2.30 11.96 -8.68
CA ASP A 214 -1.22 12.84 -9.12
C ASP A 214 -1.03 14.03 -8.16
N ILE A 215 0.22 14.33 -7.82
CA ILE A 215 0.56 15.39 -6.86
C ILE A 215 0.14 16.77 -7.34
N ASP A 216 0.19 17.04 -8.64
CA ASP A 216 -0.20 18.36 -9.17
C ASP A 216 -1.71 18.59 -9.01
N ARG A 217 -2.53 17.53 -9.08
CA ARG A 217 -3.95 17.60 -8.76
C ARG A 217 -4.15 17.96 -7.28
N THR A 218 -3.45 17.29 -6.40
CA THR A 218 -3.48 17.56 -4.95
C THR A 218 -3.11 19.02 -4.66
N LEU A 219 -2.00 19.51 -5.23
CA LEU A 219 -1.53 20.87 -5.03
C LEU A 219 -2.54 21.91 -5.53
N ARG A 220 -3.11 21.73 -6.73
CA ARG A 220 -4.18 22.60 -7.24
C ARG A 220 -5.40 22.65 -6.32
N THR A 221 -5.80 21.51 -5.77
CA THR A 221 -6.91 21.46 -4.82
C THR A 221 -6.61 22.26 -3.56
N PHE A 222 -5.41 22.11 -2.97
CA PHE A 222 -5.01 22.93 -1.81
C PHE A 222 -4.90 24.42 -2.14
N GLU A 223 -4.37 24.79 -3.32
CA GLU A 223 -4.33 26.19 -3.75
C GLU A 223 -5.73 26.79 -3.84
N ALA A 224 -6.70 26.07 -4.41
CA ALA A 224 -8.10 26.52 -4.48
C ALA A 224 -8.69 26.71 -3.07
N LEU A 225 -8.47 25.75 -2.16
CA LEU A 225 -8.89 25.85 -0.77
C LEU A 225 -8.30 27.09 -0.06
N TYR A 226 -7.01 27.37 -0.26
CA TYR A 226 -6.37 28.58 0.33
C TYR A 226 -6.90 29.88 -0.26
N ARG A 227 -7.39 29.88 -1.51
CA ARG A 227 -8.04 31.04 -2.14
C ARG A 227 -9.53 31.17 -1.78
N GLY A 228 -10.10 30.19 -1.05
CA GLY A 228 -11.54 30.15 -0.76
C GLY A 228 -12.39 29.81 -1.98
N GLU A 229 -11.81 29.18 -2.99
CA GLU A 229 -12.48 28.72 -4.20
C GLU A 229 -13.18 27.37 -3.92
N PRO A 230 -14.31 27.08 -4.60
CA PRO A 230 -14.95 25.78 -4.47
C PRO A 230 -14.05 24.67 -5.04
N VAL A 231 -13.97 23.55 -4.33
CA VAL A 231 -13.27 22.35 -4.80
C VAL A 231 -14.27 21.19 -4.91
N GLU A 232 -14.10 20.41 -5.95
CA GLU A 232 -14.80 19.13 -6.07
C GLU A 232 -14.11 18.11 -5.18
N GLY A 233 -14.85 17.47 -4.27
CA GLY A 233 -14.38 16.42 -3.37
C GLY A 233 -14.22 15.07 -4.07
#